data_04be063b37245e3071f835d527390bfb
#
_entry.id   04be063b37245e3071f835d527390bfb
#
_cell.length_a   1.000
_cell.length_b   1.000
_cell.length_c   1.000
_cell.angle_alpha   90.00
_cell.angle_beta   90.00
_cell.angle_gamma   90.00
#
_symmetry.space_group_name_H-M   'P 1'
#
loop_
_entity.id
_entity.type
_entity.pdbx_description
1 polymer ?
#
loop_
_entity_poly.entity_id
_entity_poly.type
_entity_poly.pdbx_seq_one_letter_code
_entity_poly.pdbx_strand_id
1 'polypeptide(L)'
;LATLAVAGLLSAPGTASAAPVTTNGPCGYTATPDDPSPRPVSLPPDPDPTPSKGIVRVVVATNQGPMLLSLDRAKAPCTVQSFLHLAKSRFYDFTTCHRLTLYPTLKVLQCGDPTGTGERGPGYSYKDELPTDLPNWPGDTTGTRKVYARGTLAMANAGPNTNGSQFFLVFADSRLRPDYTVFGTVDRLGLKVLDKVAAGGVTPTPENPAPVDGPPQLKTDILIARSLGSR
;
A
#
# COMPACT_ATOMS: atom_id res chain seq x y z
N LEU A 1 -64.71 1.06 -32.87
CA LEU A 1 -63.54 1.96 -33.01
C LEU A 1 -62.61 1.67 -31.83
N ALA A 2 -61.53 0.92 -32.08
CA ALA A 2 -60.49 0.60 -31.09
C ALA A 2 -59.29 1.47 -31.38
N THR A 3 -58.92 2.29 -30.44
CA THR A 3 -57.70 3.14 -30.49
C THR A 3 -56.51 2.36 -29.92
N LEU A 4 -55.54 2.05 -30.78
CA LEU A 4 -54.20 1.52 -30.32
C LEU A 4 -53.38 2.69 -29.79
N ALA A 5 -52.98 2.58 -28.52
CA ALA A 5 -51.96 3.45 -27.92
C ALA A 5 -50.56 2.85 -28.20
N VAL A 6 -49.74 3.53 -28.95
CA VAL A 6 -48.33 3.21 -29.16
C VAL A 6 -47.53 3.79 -28.00
N ALA A 7 -47.03 2.91 -27.11
CA ALA A 7 -46.10 3.30 -26.06
C ALA A 7 -44.67 3.42 -26.63
N GLY A 8 -44.19 4.64 -26.79
CA GLY A 8 -42.80 4.91 -27.19
C GLY A 8 -41.86 4.58 -26.03
N LEU A 9 -40.96 3.62 -26.22
CA LEU A 9 -39.81 3.38 -25.33
C LEU A 9 -38.80 4.48 -25.49
N LEU A 10 -38.73 5.40 -24.53
CA LEU A 10 -37.63 6.36 -24.38
C LEU A 10 -36.41 5.61 -23.83
N SER A 11 -35.47 5.28 -24.72
CA SER A 11 -34.15 4.80 -24.32
C SER A 11 -33.40 5.95 -23.65
N ALA A 12 -33.10 5.83 -22.36
CA ALA A 12 -32.19 6.77 -21.68
C ALA A 12 -30.78 6.67 -22.29
N PRO A 13 -30.11 7.80 -22.57
CA PRO A 13 -28.74 7.75 -23.05
C PRO A 13 -27.86 7.15 -21.96
N GLY A 14 -27.21 6.02 -22.26
CA GLY A 14 -26.19 5.43 -21.42
C GLY A 14 -25.06 6.44 -21.24
N THR A 15 -24.76 6.84 -20.01
CA THR A 15 -23.59 7.63 -19.69
C THR A 15 -22.33 6.80 -20.02
N ALA A 16 -21.67 7.11 -21.13
CA ALA A 16 -20.38 6.55 -21.44
C ALA A 16 -19.41 6.99 -20.33
N SER A 17 -18.90 6.01 -19.54
CA SER A 17 -17.83 6.27 -18.59
C SER A 17 -16.61 6.74 -19.38
N ALA A 18 -16.08 7.91 -19.04
CA ALA A 18 -14.85 8.39 -19.64
C ALA A 18 -13.71 7.41 -19.30
N ALA A 19 -12.83 7.14 -20.28
CA ALA A 19 -11.66 6.32 -20.05
C ALA A 19 -10.82 6.91 -18.88
N PRO A 20 -10.23 6.07 -18.01
CA PRO A 20 -9.42 6.53 -16.90
C PRO A 20 -8.23 7.37 -17.39
N VAL A 21 -7.98 8.50 -16.72
CA VAL A 21 -6.83 9.35 -17.00
C VAL A 21 -5.56 8.65 -16.55
N THR A 22 -4.58 8.56 -17.45
CA THR A 22 -3.24 8.00 -17.17
C THR A 22 -2.19 9.07 -17.41
N THR A 23 -1.15 9.11 -16.55
CA THR A 23 0.00 10.00 -16.78
C THR A 23 0.81 9.54 -17.99
N ASN A 24 1.48 10.49 -18.67
CA ASN A 24 2.24 10.21 -19.90
C ASN A 24 3.70 9.80 -19.65
N GLY A 25 4.14 9.74 -18.39
CA GLY A 25 5.50 9.34 -18.04
C GLY A 25 5.68 7.81 -17.89
N PRO A 26 6.89 7.37 -17.54
CA PRO A 26 7.25 5.95 -17.48
C PRO A 26 6.46 5.13 -16.47
N CYS A 27 5.96 5.78 -15.41
CA CYS A 27 5.24 5.09 -14.34
C CYS A 27 3.77 4.80 -14.67
N GLY A 28 3.15 5.61 -15.52
CA GLY A 28 1.81 5.38 -16.03
C GLY A 28 0.76 5.30 -14.90
N TYR A 29 0.76 6.26 -13.96
CA TYR A 29 -0.25 6.31 -12.91
C TYR A 29 -1.63 6.50 -13.52
N THR A 30 -2.55 5.58 -13.23
CA THR A 30 -3.87 5.53 -13.84
C THR A 30 -4.95 5.79 -12.79
N ALA A 31 -5.78 6.80 -13.00
CA ALA A 31 -6.91 7.09 -12.13
C ALA A 31 -7.90 5.91 -12.08
N THR A 32 -8.50 5.67 -10.92
CA THR A 32 -9.53 4.64 -10.70
C THR A 32 -10.87 5.33 -10.39
N PRO A 33 -11.59 5.84 -11.40
CA PRO A 33 -12.83 6.61 -11.20
C PRO A 33 -13.95 5.80 -10.53
N ASP A 34 -13.93 4.48 -10.71
CA ASP A 34 -14.91 3.56 -10.09
C ASP A 34 -14.57 3.24 -8.62
N ASP A 35 -13.34 3.56 -8.19
CA ASP A 35 -12.88 3.46 -6.79
C ASP A 35 -12.18 4.77 -6.38
N PRO A 36 -12.94 5.87 -6.23
CA PRO A 36 -12.37 7.16 -5.89
C PRO A 36 -11.84 7.18 -4.46
N SER A 37 -10.77 7.93 -4.24
CA SER A 37 -10.22 8.09 -2.90
C SER A 37 -11.18 8.84 -1.99
N PRO A 38 -11.42 8.36 -0.76
CA PRO A 38 -12.12 9.13 0.27
C PRO A 38 -11.29 10.33 0.77
N ARG A 39 -10.00 10.36 0.43
CA ARG A 39 -9.08 11.48 0.65
C ARG A 39 -8.49 11.88 -0.70
N PRO A 40 -9.14 12.78 -1.44
CA PRO A 40 -8.73 13.13 -2.80
C PRO A 40 -7.29 13.63 -2.88
N VAL A 41 -6.55 13.13 -3.85
CA VAL A 41 -5.18 13.53 -4.17
C VAL A 41 -5.01 13.47 -5.70
N SER A 42 -4.18 14.37 -6.24
CA SER A 42 -3.85 14.32 -7.67
C SER A 42 -3.01 13.10 -8.01
N LEU A 43 -2.97 12.73 -9.29
CA LEU A 43 -1.99 11.76 -9.77
C LEU A 43 -0.56 12.24 -9.43
N PRO A 44 0.37 11.32 -9.11
CA PRO A 44 1.76 11.67 -8.89
C PRO A 44 2.39 12.33 -10.12
N PRO A 45 3.36 13.24 -9.95
CA PRO A 45 4.23 13.64 -11.05
C PRO A 45 4.91 12.41 -11.67
N ASP A 46 4.99 12.38 -12.98
CA ASP A 46 5.56 11.25 -13.74
C ASP A 46 6.61 11.75 -14.73
N PRO A 47 7.77 12.24 -14.22
CA PRO A 47 8.82 12.78 -15.06
C PRO A 47 9.54 11.70 -15.85
N ASP A 48 9.97 12.04 -17.07
CA ASP A 48 10.84 11.21 -17.89
C ASP A 48 12.25 11.84 -17.98
N PRO A 49 13.29 11.17 -17.47
CA PRO A 49 13.27 9.90 -16.75
C PRO A 49 12.77 10.01 -15.32
N THR A 50 12.12 8.94 -14.83
CA THR A 50 11.78 8.82 -13.40
C THR A 50 13.05 8.78 -12.54
N PRO A 51 13.14 9.53 -11.43
CA PRO A 51 14.28 9.48 -10.52
C PRO A 51 14.52 8.08 -9.96
N SER A 52 15.56 7.40 -10.44
CA SER A 52 15.85 5.98 -10.16
C SER A 52 17.15 5.76 -9.37
N LYS A 53 17.72 6.79 -8.73
CA LYS A 53 18.97 6.68 -7.96
C LYS A 53 18.81 7.23 -6.55
N GLY A 54 19.54 6.60 -5.63
CA GLY A 54 19.67 7.04 -4.24
C GLY A 54 18.53 6.58 -3.32
N ILE A 55 18.78 6.81 -2.05
CA ILE A 55 17.86 6.49 -0.95
C ILE A 55 17.19 7.76 -0.47
N VAL A 56 15.87 7.76 -0.39
CA VAL A 56 15.11 8.86 0.23
C VAL A 56 14.63 8.42 1.60
N ARG A 57 14.88 9.24 2.61
CA ARG A 57 14.45 8.95 3.98
C ARG A 57 13.12 9.63 4.26
N VAL A 58 12.20 8.87 4.87
CA VAL A 58 10.89 9.35 5.30
C VAL A 58 10.70 9.03 6.78
N VAL A 59 10.42 10.05 7.58
CA VAL A 59 9.95 9.84 8.96
C VAL A 59 8.46 9.59 8.94
N VAL A 60 8.06 8.48 9.53
CA VAL A 60 6.67 8.16 9.86
C VAL A 60 6.54 8.21 11.37
N ALA A 61 5.99 9.29 11.88
CA ALA A 61 5.68 9.40 13.31
C ALA A 61 4.35 8.74 13.60
N THR A 62 4.35 7.80 14.54
CA THR A 62 3.14 7.11 15.00
C THR A 62 2.89 7.39 16.48
N ASN A 63 1.67 7.12 16.95
CA ASN A 63 1.33 7.14 18.36
C ASN A 63 2.09 6.06 19.17
N GLN A 64 2.75 5.10 18.50
CA GLN A 64 3.56 4.05 19.13
C GLN A 64 5.06 4.38 19.15
N GLY A 65 5.47 5.42 18.42
CA GLY A 65 6.84 5.89 18.27
C GLY A 65 7.19 6.18 16.80
N PRO A 66 8.33 6.82 16.55
CA PRO A 66 8.76 7.13 15.19
C PRO A 66 9.39 5.91 14.49
N MET A 67 9.19 5.82 13.18
CA MET A 67 9.87 4.91 12.28
C MET A 67 10.57 5.73 11.20
N LEU A 68 11.82 5.39 10.86
CA LEU A 68 12.52 5.94 9.72
C LEU A 68 12.51 4.92 8.60
N LEU A 69 11.89 5.28 7.49
CA LEU A 69 11.86 4.49 6.27
C LEU A 69 12.99 4.95 5.34
N SER A 70 13.70 4.01 4.75
CA SER A 70 14.69 4.24 3.69
C SER A 70 14.12 3.71 2.38
N LEU A 71 13.67 4.61 1.51
CA LEU A 71 13.05 4.28 0.22
C LEU A 71 14.13 4.18 -0.84
N ASP A 72 14.19 3.07 -1.56
CA ASP A 72 15.22 2.78 -2.56
C ASP A 72 14.68 3.01 -3.98
N ARG A 73 15.09 4.13 -4.58
CA ARG A 73 14.70 4.48 -5.94
C ARG A 73 15.24 3.54 -7.01
N ALA A 74 16.34 2.84 -6.72
CA ALA A 74 16.89 1.90 -7.70
C ALA A 74 16.07 0.61 -7.77
N LYS A 75 15.40 0.24 -6.67
CA LYS A 75 14.55 -0.95 -6.62
C LYS A 75 13.15 -0.69 -7.20
N ALA A 76 12.57 0.48 -6.92
CA ALA A 76 11.20 0.76 -7.29
C ALA A 76 10.97 2.28 -7.47
N PRO A 77 11.48 2.86 -8.57
CA PRO A 77 11.43 4.31 -8.80
C PRO A 77 10.01 4.88 -8.81
N CYS A 78 9.06 4.20 -9.46
CA CYS A 78 7.68 4.64 -9.56
C CYS A 78 6.96 4.54 -8.21
N THR A 79 7.18 3.46 -7.47
CA THR A 79 6.62 3.28 -6.13
C THR A 79 7.14 4.34 -5.16
N VAL A 80 8.45 4.61 -5.19
CA VAL A 80 9.06 5.67 -4.37
C VAL A 80 8.48 7.03 -4.74
N GLN A 81 8.30 7.32 -6.04
CA GLN A 81 7.69 8.56 -6.52
C GLN A 81 6.26 8.72 -6.00
N SER A 82 5.43 7.68 -6.11
CA SER A 82 4.06 7.65 -5.60
C SER A 82 4.02 7.85 -4.09
N PHE A 83 4.83 7.10 -3.33
CA PHE A 83 4.86 7.20 -1.87
C PHE A 83 5.25 8.61 -1.39
N LEU A 84 6.24 9.23 -2.03
CA LEU A 84 6.69 10.59 -1.71
C LEU A 84 5.62 11.63 -2.05
N HIS A 85 4.91 11.47 -3.18
CA HIS A 85 3.78 12.31 -3.55
C HIS A 85 2.67 12.25 -2.50
N LEU A 86 2.28 11.05 -2.07
CA LEU A 86 1.26 10.83 -1.04
C LEU A 86 1.69 11.42 0.31
N ALA A 87 2.95 11.21 0.72
CA ALA A 87 3.49 11.78 1.96
C ALA A 87 3.52 13.33 1.91
N LYS A 88 3.92 13.92 0.79
CA LYS A 88 3.90 15.38 0.56
C LYS A 88 2.47 15.94 0.60
N SER A 89 1.52 15.23 0.03
CA SER A 89 0.09 15.57 0.01
C SER A 89 -0.61 15.29 1.35
N ARG A 90 0.12 14.88 2.38
CA ARG A 90 -0.41 14.53 3.72
C ARG A 90 -1.43 13.38 3.68
N PHE A 91 -1.37 12.55 2.65
CA PHE A 91 -2.32 11.45 2.47
C PHE A 91 -2.29 10.45 3.62
N TYR A 92 -1.11 10.18 4.17
CA TYR A 92 -0.91 9.25 5.28
C TYR A 92 -1.18 9.86 6.66
N ASP A 93 -1.33 11.18 6.76
CA ASP A 93 -1.50 11.85 8.06
C ASP A 93 -2.83 11.42 8.70
N PHE A 94 -2.76 11.07 9.99
CA PHE A 94 -3.91 10.63 10.79
C PHE A 94 -4.64 9.40 10.20
N THR A 95 -3.89 8.47 9.61
CA THR A 95 -4.41 7.18 9.14
C THR A 95 -4.02 6.06 10.11
N THR A 96 -4.81 4.99 10.14
CA THR A 96 -4.57 3.85 11.03
C THR A 96 -3.95 2.69 10.26
N CYS A 97 -2.97 2.01 10.86
CA CYS A 97 -2.53 0.71 10.37
C CYS A 97 -3.60 -0.33 10.73
N HIS A 98 -4.29 -0.81 9.74
CA HIS A 98 -5.55 -1.53 9.90
C HIS A 98 -5.41 -3.04 10.06
N ARG A 99 -4.23 -3.61 9.73
CA ARG A 99 -4.03 -5.07 9.78
C ARG A 99 -2.67 -5.44 10.33
N LEU A 100 -2.67 -6.34 11.29
CA LEU A 100 -1.51 -7.03 11.83
C LEU A 100 -1.66 -8.53 11.57
N THR A 101 -0.61 -9.20 11.08
CA THR A 101 -0.61 -10.65 10.92
C THR A 101 0.45 -11.31 11.79
N LEU A 102 0.06 -12.38 12.48
CA LEU A 102 0.90 -13.15 13.41
C LEU A 102 1.04 -14.61 12.99
N TYR A 103 0.76 -14.94 11.72
CA TYR A 103 0.96 -16.31 11.24
C TYR A 103 2.42 -16.73 11.36
N PRO A 104 2.72 -18.04 11.50
CA PRO A 104 4.09 -18.52 11.57
C PRO A 104 4.97 -18.04 10.39
N THR A 105 4.36 -17.90 9.22
CA THR A 105 5.05 -17.54 7.97
C THR A 105 4.65 -16.19 7.38
N LEU A 106 3.85 -15.37 8.08
CA LEU A 106 3.47 -14.02 7.63
C LEU A 106 3.38 -13.09 8.84
N LYS A 107 4.32 -12.17 8.95
CA LYS A 107 4.55 -11.29 10.09
C LYS A 107 4.66 -9.84 9.61
N VAL A 108 3.51 -9.20 9.38
CA VAL A 108 3.45 -7.85 8.81
C VAL A 108 2.48 -6.94 9.56
N LEU A 109 2.77 -5.64 9.54
CA LEU A 109 1.85 -4.56 9.86
C LEU A 109 1.52 -3.82 8.57
N GLN A 110 0.24 -3.76 8.18
CA GLN A 110 -0.24 -3.11 6.96
C GLN A 110 -0.93 -1.79 7.29
N CYS A 111 -0.58 -0.76 6.51
CA CYS A 111 -1.01 0.63 6.68
C CYS A 111 -1.32 1.26 5.32
N GLY A 112 -1.73 2.54 5.30
CA GLY A 112 -1.80 3.34 4.07
C GLY A 112 -3.17 3.43 3.42
N ASP A 113 -4.19 2.84 4.05
CA ASP A 113 -5.59 3.12 3.72
C ASP A 113 -6.05 4.36 4.49
N PRO A 114 -6.58 5.40 3.81
CA PRO A 114 -7.05 6.62 4.48
C PRO A 114 -8.27 6.43 5.38
N THR A 115 -9.01 5.33 5.22
CA THR A 115 -10.18 4.98 6.06
C THR A 115 -9.83 4.04 7.21
N GLY A 116 -8.72 3.31 7.09
CA GLY A 116 -8.33 2.29 8.06
C GLY A 116 -9.15 1.00 7.97
N THR A 117 -9.88 0.77 6.88
CA THR A 117 -10.65 -0.46 6.63
C THR A 117 -9.86 -1.53 5.89
N GLY A 118 -8.82 -1.14 5.18
CA GLY A 118 -8.04 -2.01 4.29
C GLY A 118 -8.55 -2.07 2.86
N GLU A 119 -9.64 -1.37 2.55
CA GLU A 119 -10.36 -1.47 1.27
C GLU A 119 -10.10 -0.29 0.33
N ARG A 120 -9.54 0.82 0.86
CA ARG A 120 -9.45 2.07 0.10
C ARG A 120 -8.01 2.46 -0.24
N GLY A 121 -7.89 3.28 -1.29
CA GLY A 121 -6.63 3.73 -1.83
C GLY A 121 -6.63 5.21 -2.23
N PRO A 122 -5.66 5.63 -3.04
CA PRO A 122 -5.45 7.02 -3.41
C PRO A 122 -6.33 7.47 -4.60
N GLY A 123 -7.18 6.60 -5.16
CA GLY A 123 -7.98 6.89 -6.35
C GLY A 123 -7.17 6.74 -7.64
N TYR A 124 -6.04 6.05 -7.60
CA TYR A 124 -5.25 5.64 -8.75
C TYR A 124 -4.49 4.35 -8.47
N SER A 125 -4.05 3.68 -9.52
CA SER A 125 -3.17 2.52 -9.47
C SER A 125 -1.96 2.70 -10.39
N TYR A 126 -0.94 1.85 -10.20
CA TYR A 126 0.24 1.80 -11.05
C TYR A 126 0.87 0.40 -11.05
N LYS A 127 1.76 0.18 -12.02
CA LYS A 127 2.36 -1.13 -12.28
C LYS A 127 3.27 -1.60 -11.13
N ASP A 128 3.41 -2.92 -11.03
CA ASP A 128 4.36 -3.55 -10.13
C ASP A 128 5.80 -3.31 -10.58
N GLU A 129 6.68 -3.15 -9.60
CA GLU A 129 8.14 -3.16 -9.73
C GLU A 129 8.65 -4.34 -8.89
N LEU A 130 8.48 -5.56 -9.43
CA LEU A 130 8.66 -6.81 -8.69
C LEU A 130 10.12 -7.05 -8.32
N PRO A 131 10.40 -7.53 -7.08
CA PRO A 131 11.76 -7.84 -6.66
C PRO A 131 12.28 -9.10 -7.37
N THR A 132 13.52 -9.03 -7.87
CA THR A 132 14.20 -10.13 -8.55
C THR A 132 15.30 -10.78 -7.70
N ASP A 133 15.64 -10.16 -6.57
CA ASP A 133 16.78 -10.48 -5.72
C ASP A 133 16.42 -11.15 -4.38
N LEU A 134 15.15 -11.49 -4.17
CA LEU A 134 14.73 -12.12 -2.91
C LEU A 134 15.16 -13.59 -2.85
N PRO A 135 15.74 -14.04 -1.72
CA PRO A 135 16.11 -15.45 -1.54
C PRO A 135 14.88 -16.35 -1.47
N ASN A 136 15.03 -17.59 -1.87
CA ASN A 136 13.99 -18.59 -1.73
C ASN A 136 13.69 -18.84 -0.25
N TRP A 137 12.42 -19.10 0.07
CA TRP A 137 12.05 -19.54 1.40
C TRP A 137 12.71 -20.90 1.72
N PRO A 138 13.31 -21.09 2.91
CA PRO A 138 13.89 -22.34 3.30
C PRO A 138 12.89 -23.51 3.14
N GLY A 139 13.30 -24.57 2.41
CA GLY A 139 12.45 -25.71 2.12
C GLY A 139 11.47 -25.55 0.96
N ASP A 140 11.41 -24.39 0.31
CA ASP A 140 10.66 -24.22 -0.95
C ASP A 140 11.49 -24.70 -2.14
N THR A 141 11.19 -25.91 -2.62
CA THR A 141 11.85 -26.52 -3.79
C THR A 141 11.35 -25.96 -5.13
N THR A 142 10.25 -25.25 -5.13
CA THR A 142 9.63 -24.71 -6.35
C THR A 142 10.15 -23.32 -6.72
N GLY A 143 10.81 -22.62 -5.78
CA GLY A 143 11.27 -21.25 -5.96
C GLY A 143 10.14 -20.21 -6.02
N THR A 144 8.90 -20.61 -5.75
CA THR A 144 7.71 -19.75 -5.84
C THR A 144 7.49 -18.92 -4.57
N ARG A 145 8.12 -19.30 -3.46
CA ARG A 145 8.04 -18.60 -2.19
C ARG A 145 9.38 -17.97 -1.84
N LYS A 146 9.33 -16.68 -1.53
CA LYS A 146 10.50 -15.86 -1.22
C LYS A 146 10.48 -15.41 0.23
N VAL A 147 11.67 -15.08 0.73
CA VAL A 147 11.83 -14.44 2.03
C VAL A 147 11.70 -12.94 1.85
N TYR A 148 10.64 -12.37 2.41
CA TYR A 148 10.58 -10.95 2.70
C TYR A 148 11.16 -10.77 4.10
N ALA A 149 12.42 -10.37 4.14
CA ALA A 149 13.19 -10.32 5.39
C ALA A 149 12.63 -9.29 6.37
N ARG A 150 12.86 -9.51 7.67
CA ARG A 150 12.56 -8.53 8.71
C ARG A 150 13.12 -7.16 8.34
N GLY A 151 12.29 -6.14 8.42
CA GLY A 151 12.61 -4.77 8.05
C GLY A 151 12.24 -4.39 6.62
N THR A 152 11.77 -5.31 5.79
CA THR A 152 11.28 -5.01 4.45
C THR A 152 10.05 -4.10 4.49
N LEU A 153 10.05 -3.10 3.62
CA LEU A 153 8.91 -2.26 3.28
C LEU A 153 8.46 -2.59 1.87
N ALA A 154 7.20 -3.01 1.70
CA ALA A 154 6.64 -3.40 0.41
C ALA A 154 5.22 -2.89 0.22
N MET A 155 4.77 -2.76 -1.05
CA MET A 155 3.40 -2.39 -1.38
C MET A 155 2.46 -3.57 -1.17
N ALA A 156 1.29 -3.29 -0.61
CA ALA A 156 0.14 -4.18 -0.69
C ALA A 156 -0.59 -3.91 -2.02
N ASN A 157 -1.18 -4.95 -2.60
CA ASN A 157 -1.94 -4.86 -3.84
C ASN A 157 -3.16 -5.82 -3.82
N ALA A 158 -4.07 -5.64 -4.76
CA ALA A 158 -5.25 -6.49 -4.98
C ALA A 158 -5.07 -7.41 -6.21
N GLY A 159 -3.83 -7.68 -6.60
CA GLY A 159 -3.44 -8.43 -7.78
C GLY A 159 -2.42 -7.67 -8.63
N PRO A 160 -2.02 -8.22 -9.77
CA PRO A 160 -0.99 -7.61 -10.62
C PRO A 160 -1.32 -6.17 -11.04
N ASN A 161 -0.36 -5.26 -10.90
CA ASN A 161 -0.46 -3.86 -11.33
C ASN A 161 -1.57 -3.05 -10.65
N THR A 162 -1.87 -3.36 -9.38
CA THR A 162 -2.87 -2.64 -8.58
C THR A 162 -2.24 -1.94 -7.38
N ASN A 163 -0.97 -1.57 -7.44
CA ASN A 163 -0.35 -0.76 -6.40
C ASN A 163 -1.10 0.57 -6.25
N GLY A 164 -1.34 0.98 -5.01
CA GLY A 164 -2.00 2.23 -4.66
C GLY A 164 -1.27 2.97 -3.56
N SER A 165 -1.89 3.09 -2.38
CA SER A 165 -1.29 3.73 -1.21
C SER A 165 -0.96 2.76 -0.09
N GLN A 166 -1.53 1.56 -0.07
CA GLN A 166 -1.35 0.62 1.01
C GLN A 166 0.02 -0.06 0.94
N PHE A 167 0.68 -0.18 2.07
CA PHE A 167 1.99 -0.80 2.22
C PHE A 167 2.05 -1.65 3.48
N PHE A 168 3.01 -2.55 3.55
CA PHE A 168 3.26 -3.32 4.76
C PHE A 168 4.73 -3.31 5.18
N LEU A 169 4.92 -3.44 6.49
CA LEU A 169 6.20 -3.47 7.18
C LEU A 169 6.39 -4.87 7.77
N VAL A 170 7.47 -5.54 7.37
CA VAL A 170 7.78 -6.91 7.80
C VAL A 170 8.54 -6.86 9.13
N PHE A 171 7.94 -7.36 10.21
CA PHE A 171 8.60 -7.38 11.53
C PHE A 171 9.29 -8.71 11.87
N ALA A 172 9.09 -9.77 11.10
CA ALA A 172 9.88 -10.99 11.10
C ALA A 172 9.82 -11.62 9.70
N ASP A 173 10.83 -12.43 9.34
CA ASP A 173 10.91 -13.04 8.02
C ASP A 173 9.59 -13.68 7.62
N SER A 174 9.12 -13.31 6.43
CA SER A 174 7.79 -13.67 5.94
C SER A 174 7.88 -14.37 4.60
N ARG A 175 7.08 -15.43 4.43
CA ARG A 175 7.00 -16.26 3.24
C ARG A 175 5.90 -15.78 2.32
N LEU A 176 6.27 -15.13 1.23
CA LEU A 176 5.31 -14.64 0.24
C LEU A 176 5.75 -15.07 -1.18
N ARG A 177 4.83 -14.97 -2.13
CA ARG A 177 5.18 -14.94 -3.55
C ARG A 177 5.84 -13.58 -3.85
N PRO A 178 6.74 -13.50 -4.86
CA PRO A 178 7.39 -12.23 -5.21
C PRO A 178 6.46 -11.27 -6.00
N ASP A 179 5.21 -11.19 -5.58
CA ASP A 179 4.14 -10.43 -6.25
C ASP A 179 3.94 -9.03 -5.63
N TYR A 180 4.80 -8.67 -4.67
CA TYR A 180 4.71 -7.41 -3.93
C TYR A 180 5.97 -6.56 -4.15
N THR A 181 5.81 -5.35 -4.65
CA THR A 181 6.90 -4.41 -4.90
C THR A 181 7.63 -4.06 -3.61
N VAL A 182 8.91 -4.45 -3.50
CA VAL A 182 9.79 -4.05 -2.39
C VAL A 182 10.44 -2.72 -2.75
N PHE A 183 10.14 -1.67 -1.98
CA PHE A 183 10.63 -0.32 -2.29
C PHE A 183 11.45 0.33 -1.17
N GLY A 184 11.73 -0.40 -0.09
CA GLY A 184 12.54 0.16 0.99
C GLY A 184 12.68 -0.75 2.21
N THR A 185 13.15 -0.12 3.28
CA THR A 185 13.36 -0.75 4.58
C THR A 185 12.97 0.18 5.72
N VAL A 186 12.70 -0.40 6.88
CA VAL A 186 12.49 0.30 8.14
C VAL A 186 13.75 0.20 9.03
N ASP A 187 14.08 1.27 9.73
CA ASP A 187 15.25 1.34 10.61
C ASP A 187 15.08 0.53 11.91
N ARG A 188 16.17 0.43 12.69
CA ARG A 188 16.17 -0.31 13.95
C ARG A 188 15.19 0.25 15.00
N LEU A 189 14.97 1.57 15.03
CA LEU A 189 14.01 2.16 15.96
C LEU A 189 12.59 1.84 15.53
N GLY A 190 12.28 1.93 14.25
CA GLY A 190 11.00 1.51 13.70
C GLY A 190 10.73 0.03 13.91
N LEU A 191 11.75 -0.84 13.80
CA LEU A 191 11.60 -2.26 14.14
C LEU A 191 11.19 -2.49 15.59
N LYS A 192 11.67 -1.67 16.55
CA LYS A 192 11.21 -1.75 17.95
C LYS A 192 9.75 -1.34 18.10
N VAL A 193 9.28 -0.36 17.31
CA VAL A 193 7.86 0.01 17.27
C VAL A 193 7.03 -1.14 16.74
N LEU A 194 7.46 -1.79 15.65
CA LEU A 194 6.78 -2.95 15.09
C LEU A 194 6.74 -4.13 16.06
N ASP A 195 7.84 -4.43 16.76
CA ASP A 195 7.89 -5.48 17.79
C ASP A 195 6.91 -5.20 18.92
N LYS A 196 6.84 -3.94 19.39
CA LYS A 196 5.89 -3.50 20.41
C LYS A 196 4.44 -3.72 19.95
N VAL A 197 4.12 -3.34 18.72
CA VAL A 197 2.77 -3.52 18.16
C VAL A 197 2.45 -5.01 18.02
N ALA A 198 3.39 -5.81 17.51
CA ALA A 198 3.23 -7.25 17.34
C ALA A 198 3.04 -7.97 18.69
N ALA A 199 3.78 -7.56 19.73
CA ALA A 199 3.64 -8.11 21.09
C ALA A 199 2.27 -7.81 21.70
N GLY A 200 1.62 -6.71 21.29
CA GLY A 200 0.24 -6.38 21.70
C GLY A 200 -0.81 -7.32 21.13
N GLY A 201 -0.49 -8.04 20.04
CA GLY A 201 -1.41 -8.97 19.42
C GLY A 201 -2.44 -8.31 18.51
N VAL A 202 -3.32 -9.14 17.98
CA VAL A 202 -4.48 -8.75 17.16
C VAL A 202 -5.70 -8.60 18.07
N THR A 203 -6.57 -7.64 17.76
CA THR A 203 -7.78 -7.35 18.55
C THR A 203 -8.71 -8.58 18.57
N PRO A 204 -9.00 -9.14 19.75
CA PRO A 204 -9.92 -10.27 19.87
C PRO A 204 -11.35 -9.87 19.53
N THR A 205 -12.12 -10.86 19.06
CA THR A 205 -13.58 -10.75 18.95
C THR A 205 -14.25 -11.85 19.78
N PRO A 206 -15.54 -11.75 20.10
CA PRO A 206 -16.23 -12.82 20.81
C PRO A 206 -16.14 -14.19 20.10
N GLU A 207 -16.12 -14.18 18.77
CA GLU A 207 -16.07 -15.38 17.92
C GLU A 207 -14.64 -15.89 17.75
N ASN A 208 -13.63 -15.03 17.91
CA ASN A 208 -12.23 -15.38 17.79
C ASN A 208 -11.40 -14.68 18.89
N PRO A 209 -11.24 -15.32 20.06
CA PRO A 209 -10.52 -14.71 21.20
C PRO A 209 -9.00 -14.69 21.05
N ALA A 210 -8.43 -15.39 20.06
CA ALA A 210 -6.98 -15.45 19.79
C ALA A 210 -6.68 -15.31 18.30
N PRO A 211 -7.04 -14.18 17.66
CA PRO A 211 -6.84 -13.98 16.24
C PRO A 211 -5.36 -13.80 15.91
N VAL A 212 -4.98 -14.24 14.70
CA VAL A 212 -3.65 -14.07 14.14
C VAL A 212 -3.63 -13.12 12.93
N ASP A 213 -4.78 -12.56 12.58
CA ASP A 213 -4.97 -11.62 11.46
C ASP A 213 -6.12 -10.67 11.79
N GLY A 214 -5.90 -9.38 11.66
CA GLY A 214 -6.89 -8.34 11.94
C GLY A 214 -6.28 -7.06 12.48
N PRO A 215 -7.10 -6.14 13.00
CA PRO A 215 -6.61 -4.90 13.57
C PRO A 215 -5.68 -5.14 14.76
N PRO A 216 -4.53 -4.43 14.85
CA PRO A 216 -3.65 -4.54 16.01
C PRO A 216 -4.39 -4.10 17.29
N GLN A 217 -4.28 -4.88 18.36
CA GLN A 217 -4.85 -4.53 19.66
C GLN A 217 -4.20 -3.25 20.19
N LEU A 218 -2.90 -3.08 19.96
CA LEU A 218 -2.22 -1.81 20.20
C LEU A 218 -2.43 -0.92 18.97
N LYS A 219 -3.55 -0.19 18.96
CA LYS A 219 -3.89 0.72 17.87
C LYS A 219 -2.69 1.55 17.44
N THR A 220 -2.39 1.53 16.14
CA THR A 220 -1.22 2.18 15.56
C THR A 220 -1.67 3.19 14.51
N ASP A 221 -1.61 4.47 14.88
CA ASP A 221 -1.98 5.58 14.02
C ASP A 221 -0.73 6.28 13.48
N ILE A 222 -0.68 6.52 12.18
CA ILE A 222 0.31 7.39 11.54
C ILE A 222 -0.13 8.83 11.80
N LEU A 223 0.62 9.58 12.59
CA LEU A 223 0.34 10.98 12.87
C LEU A 223 0.79 11.88 11.73
N ILE A 224 1.99 11.62 11.21
CA ILE A 224 2.55 12.30 10.04
C ILE A 224 3.50 11.36 9.28
N ALA A 225 3.62 11.59 7.96
CA ALA A 225 4.67 11.00 7.13
C ALA A 225 5.36 12.11 6.32
N ARG A 226 6.68 12.32 6.51
CA ARG A 226 7.44 13.40 5.85
C ARG A 226 8.79 12.92 5.36
N SER A 227 9.13 13.29 4.12
CA SER A 227 10.50 13.10 3.63
C SER A 227 11.45 14.02 4.39
N LEU A 228 12.56 13.44 4.84
CA LEU A 228 13.70 14.23 5.31
C LEU A 228 14.37 14.75 4.04
N GLY A 229 14.29 16.06 3.78
CA GLY A 229 14.68 16.68 2.54
C GLY A 229 15.99 16.14 1.99
N SER A 230 16.02 15.85 0.70
CA SER A 230 17.26 15.89 -0.08
C SER A 230 17.67 17.36 -0.17
N ARG A 231 18.75 17.71 0.52
CA ARG A 231 19.49 18.93 0.16
C ARG A 231 20.06 18.78 -1.23
#